data_2678cf262a873c5c56c87b190381a333
#
_entry.id   2678cf262a873c5c56c87b190381a333
#
_cell.length_a   1.000
_cell.length_b   1.000
_cell.length_c   1.000
_cell.angle_alpha   90.00
_cell.angle_beta   90.00
_cell.angle_gamma   90.00
#
_symmetry.space_group_name_H-M   'P 1'
#
loop_
_entity.id
_entity.type
_entity.pdbx_description
1 polymer ?
#
loop_
_entity_poly.entity_id
_entity_poly.type
_entity_poly.pdbx_seq_one_letter_code
_entity_poly.pdbx_strand_id
1 'polypeptide(L)'
;MLVHVEDGKATRVEGDPDHPVTRGFLCGKVAQYLEREYHPERLLHPMRRIGAKGEGRFEKISWDTALDTIAARLKSTAEQHGAESILPYSYGGNMGFLNGSSMDRRFFHRLGASRLDRTICATAGATALMEALGTKTGTEPEQFVDAKLILVWGANVHGTSVHLWPFIVEARRRGAKLITIDPVLTKTAALADQHLFINPGTDLALALGLMHVIIGEGLHDADYVARHTAGFDELAELVRGYPPERVSALTGIAAEDIVNLAREYATTRPAVIRANYGLQRSERGGRAMQAIACLPALTGSWKDVGGGFCLSTSGAFAVDRAALERIDLEPHPTRLVNMSLLGEALTELDIQALVVYNSNPAAVAPNANRVRQGLLREDLFTVALEQFATDTTDYADIVLPVTTFLENTDLYLAYGHYHIQMARPALEAPGECKSNVEIFRLLAARMGFDEACFRDTEDEMIRQALASGHAYLDGISLERLDQEGSVRLNVSPTGEPFQPFAQGGFQVTHRQPAHNGKRVQVGRVHRVGDGRGIAEHVADRCGGPGQRISDGLWHCRTLPVAVGVADVGRPAGLDMPEG
;
A
#
# COMPACT_ATOMS: atom_id res chain seq x y z
N MET A 1 -7.52 -17.48 9.50
CA MET A 1 -8.73 -18.02 8.86
C MET A 1 -8.64 -19.53 8.89
N LEU A 2 -9.72 -20.19 9.26
CA LEU A 2 -9.86 -21.65 9.23
C LEU A 2 -10.72 -22.03 8.01
N VAL A 3 -10.34 -23.10 7.33
CA VAL A 3 -11.05 -23.63 6.16
C VAL A 3 -11.49 -25.05 6.47
N HIS A 4 -12.78 -25.31 6.41
CA HIS A 4 -13.34 -26.65 6.59
C HIS A 4 -13.41 -27.33 5.23
N VAL A 5 -12.78 -28.49 5.11
CA VAL A 5 -12.69 -29.25 3.86
C VAL A 5 -13.33 -30.63 4.09
N GLU A 6 -14.29 -31.00 3.24
CA GLU A 6 -14.95 -32.30 3.20
C GLU A 6 -14.90 -32.84 1.77
N ASP A 7 -14.44 -34.06 1.61
CA ASP A 7 -14.29 -34.71 0.29
C ASP A 7 -13.54 -33.85 -0.75
N GLY A 8 -12.48 -33.13 -0.32
CA GLY A 8 -11.66 -32.27 -1.17
C GLY A 8 -12.31 -30.93 -1.54
N LYS A 9 -13.43 -30.56 -0.92
CA LYS A 9 -14.13 -29.29 -1.13
C LYS A 9 -14.18 -28.48 0.14
N ALA A 10 -13.91 -27.19 0.05
CA ALA A 10 -14.14 -26.28 1.16
C ALA A 10 -15.63 -26.04 1.33
N THR A 11 -16.14 -26.34 2.51
CA THR A 11 -17.57 -26.20 2.84
C THR A 11 -17.85 -24.94 3.66
N ARG A 12 -16.84 -24.43 4.39
CA ARG A 12 -16.95 -23.23 5.21
C ARG A 12 -15.60 -22.56 5.42
N VAL A 13 -15.62 -21.24 5.50
CA VAL A 13 -14.50 -20.42 5.98
C VAL A 13 -14.92 -19.66 7.22
N GLU A 14 -14.06 -19.59 8.22
CA GLU A 14 -14.31 -18.86 9.45
C GLU A 14 -13.03 -18.21 9.99
N GLY A 15 -13.19 -17.21 10.86
CA GLY A 15 -12.07 -16.60 11.55
C GLY A 15 -11.48 -17.55 12.57
N ASP A 16 -10.18 -17.48 12.75
CA ASP A 16 -9.49 -18.20 13.79
C ASP A 16 -9.70 -17.47 15.13
N PRO A 17 -10.42 -18.07 16.10
CA PRO A 17 -10.71 -17.46 17.40
C PRO A 17 -9.44 -17.27 18.24
N ASP A 18 -8.42 -18.08 18.02
CA ASP A 18 -7.17 -18.05 18.79
C ASP A 18 -6.19 -17.00 18.27
N HIS A 19 -6.44 -16.44 17.06
CA HIS A 19 -5.60 -15.37 16.54
C HIS A 19 -5.80 -14.07 17.33
N PRO A 20 -4.76 -13.52 18.00
CA PRO A 20 -4.89 -12.46 19.01
C PRO A 20 -5.49 -11.15 18.47
N VAL A 21 -5.27 -10.85 17.19
CA VAL A 21 -5.75 -9.61 16.55
C VAL A 21 -7.12 -9.80 15.91
N THR A 22 -7.33 -10.88 15.15
CA THR A 22 -8.57 -11.07 14.41
C THR A 22 -9.69 -11.67 15.26
N ARG A 23 -9.36 -12.43 16.30
CA ARG A 23 -10.28 -12.96 17.34
C ARG A 23 -11.53 -13.63 16.75
N GLY A 24 -11.33 -14.46 15.72
CA GLY A 24 -12.44 -15.15 15.05
C GLY A 24 -13.25 -14.30 14.08
N PHE A 25 -12.87 -13.04 13.84
CA PHE A 25 -13.61 -12.17 12.94
C PHE A 25 -13.05 -12.22 11.51
N LEU A 26 -13.94 -12.37 10.52
CA LEU A 26 -13.64 -12.20 9.09
C LEU A 26 -14.35 -10.97 8.52
N CYS A 27 -13.71 -10.27 7.61
CA CYS A 27 -14.40 -9.24 6.83
C CYS A 27 -15.42 -9.87 5.86
N GLY A 28 -16.47 -9.13 5.49
CA GLY A 28 -17.53 -9.65 4.62
C GLY A 28 -17.05 -10.24 3.29
N LYS A 29 -15.95 -9.72 2.72
CA LYS A 29 -15.37 -10.29 1.50
C LYS A 29 -14.79 -11.68 1.69
N VAL A 30 -14.07 -11.90 2.78
CA VAL A 30 -13.44 -13.20 3.07
C VAL A 30 -14.47 -14.21 3.57
N ALA A 31 -15.48 -13.78 4.31
CA ALA A 31 -16.57 -14.66 4.76
C ALA A 31 -17.35 -15.30 3.59
N GLN A 32 -17.40 -14.63 2.44
CA GLN A 32 -18.08 -15.09 1.22
C GLN A 32 -17.09 -15.67 0.18
N TYR A 33 -15.85 -15.98 0.57
CA TYR A 33 -14.81 -16.33 -0.39
C TYR A 33 -15.11 -17.60 -1.19
N LEU A 34 -15.87 -18.55 -0.64
CA LEU A 34 -16.22 -19.78 -1.34
C LEU A 34 -17.16 -19.55 -2.54
N GLU A 35 -17.93 -18.47 -2.55
CA GLU A 35 -18.69 -18.06 -3.74
C GLU A 35 -17.77 -17.72 -4.91
N ARG A 36 -16.62 -17.09 -4.61
CA ARG A 36 -15.57 -16.84 -5.60
C ARG A 36 -14.84 -18.12 -5.99
N GLU A 37 -14.52 -18.97 -5.01
CA GLU A 37 -13.77 -20.21 -5.21
C GLU A 37 -14.46 -21.15 -6.19
N TYR A 38 -15.77 -21.31 -6.04
CA TYR A 38 -16.60 -22.20 -6.86
C TYR A 38 -17.43 -21.48 -7.92
N HIS A 39 -17.06 -20.24 -8.26
CA HIS A 39 -17.79 -19.47 -9.24
C HIS A 39 -17.69 -20.12 -10.64
N PRO A 40 -18.82 -20.30 -11.37
CA PRO A 40 -18.81 -20.99 -12.66
C PRO A 40 -18.04 -20.30 -13.78
N GLU A 41 -17.83 -18.98 -13.67
CA GLU A 41 -17.06 -18.18 -14.62
C GLU A 41 -15.55 -18.14 -14.34
N ARG A 42 -15.08 -18.94 -13.39
CA ARG A 42 -13.65 -19.02 -13.11
C ARG A 42 -12.89 -19.56 -14.32
N LEU A 43 -11.77 -18.93 -14.68
CA LEU A 43 -10.91 -19.36 -15.76
C LEU A 43 -10.19 -20.63 -15.37
N LEU A 44 -10.33 -21.70 -16.17
CA LEU A 44 -9.78 -23.03 -15.86
C LEU A 44 -8.75 -23.51 -16.88
N HIS A 45 -8.58 -22.81 -17.99
CA HIS A 45 -7.71 -23.22 -19.10
C HIS A 45 -6.99 -22.01 -19.69
N PRO A 46 -5.77 -22.18 -20.26
CA PRO A 46 -5.14 -21.15 -21.06
C PRO A 46 -5.98 -20.82 -22.29
N MET A 47 -5.99 -19.55 -22.66
CA MET A 47 -6.80 -19.05 -23.77
C MET A 47 -5.98 -18.12 -24.68
N ARG A 48 -6.29 -18.15 -25.97
CA ARG A 48 -5.72 -17.27 -26.98
C ARG A 48 -6.83 -16.41 -27.62
N ARG A 49 -6.56 -15.14 -27.84
CA ARG A 49 -7.43 -14.22 -28.53
C ARG A 49 -7.68 -14.65 -29.97
N ILE A 50 -8.96 -14.56 -30.42
CA ILE A 50 -9.41 -14.86 -31.79
C ILE A 50 -10.12 -13.70 -32.49
N GLY A 51 -10.20 -12.55 -31.85
CA GLY A 51 -10.83 -11.33 -32.38
C GLY A 51 -9.90 -10.12 -32.29
N ALA A 52 -10.45 -8.94 -32.53
CA ALA A 52 -9.76 -7.68 -32.25
C ALA A 52 -9.59 -7.47 -30.75
N LYS A 53 -8.57 -6.71 -30.34
CA LYS A 53 -8.39 -6.34 -28.94
C LYS A 53 -9.61 -5.56 -28.44
N GLY A 54 -10.07 -5.88 -27.24
CA GLY A 54 -11.25 -5.31 -26.61
C GLY A 54 -12.55 -6.06 -26.90
N GLU A 55 -12.57 -7.08 -27.78
CA GLU A 55 -13.76 -7.91 -28.03
C GLU A 55 -13.98 -9.02 -27.00
N GLY A 56 -12.98 -9.36 -26.20
CA GLY A 56 -13.06 -10.42 -25.17
C GLY A 56 -13.35 -11.81 -25.76
N ARG A 57 -12.94 -12.09 -27.00
CA ARG A 57 -13.17 -13.39 -27.67
C ARG A 57 -11.93 -14.25 -27.66
N PHE A 58 -12.05 -15.46 -27.10
CA PHE A 58 -10.94 -16.39 -26.90
C PHE A 58 -11.27 -17.79 -27.35
N GLU A 59 -10.23 -18.55 -27.69
CA GLU A 59 -10.27 -20.00 -27.84
C GLU A 59 -9.36 -20.66 -26.79
N LYS A 60 -9.72 -21.83 -26.32
CA LYS A 60 -8.89 -22.64 -25.43
C LYS A 60 -7.66 -23.16 -26.18
N ILE A 61 -6.49 -23.09 -25.54
CA ILE A 61 -5.23 -23.66 -26.02
C ILE A 61 -4.58 -24.51 -24.91
N SER A 62 -3.56 -25.28 -25.25
CA SER A 62 -2.77 -26.00 -24.25
C SER A 62 -1.76 -25.08 -23.55
N TRP A 63 -1.32 -25.49 -22.36
CA TRP A 63 -0.21 -24.81 -21.65
C TRP A 63 1.05 -24.74 -22.48
N ASP A 64 1.42 -25.83 -23.19
CA ASP A 64 2.60 -25.83 -24.06
C ASP A 64 2.48 -24.77 -25.16
N THR A 65 1.34 -24.70 -25.85
CA THR A 65 1.08 -23.67 -26.87
C THR A 65 1.16 -22.26 -26.28
N ALA A 66 0.59 -22.04 -25.09
CA ALA A 66 0.62 -20.74 -24.42
C ALA A 66 2.05 -20.33 -24.04
N LEU A 67 2.78 -21.22 -23.36
CA LEU A 67 4.15 -20.96 -22.89
C LEU A 67 5.12 -20.75 -24.06
N ASP A 68 5.04 -21.59 -25.11
CA ASP A 68 5.87 -21.47 -26.32
C ASP A 68 5.59 -20.15 -27.04
N THR A 69 4.32 -19.76 -27.17
CA THR A 69 3.92 -18.49 -27.79
C THR A 69 4.48 -17.31 -26.99
N ILE A 70 4.29 -17.30 -25.65
CA ILE A 70 4.78 -16.22 -24.77
C ILE A 70 6.30 -16.14 -24.86
N ALA A 71 7.01 -17.26 -24.69
CA ALA A 71 8.48 -17.29 -24.73
C ALA A 71 9.03 -16.79 -26.08
N ALA A 72 8.46 -17.24 -27.20
CA ALA A 72 8.86 -16.80 -28.54
C ALA A 72 8.64 -15.30 -28.71
N ARG A 73 7.48 -14.77 -28.29
CA ARG A 73 7.15 -13.34 -28.40
C ARG A 73 8.05 -12.50 -27.51
N LEU A 74 8.32 -12.89 -26.26
CA LEU A 74 9.23 -12.17 -25.36
C LEU A 74 10.67 -12.16 -25.89
N LYS A 75 11.15 -13.29 -26.43
CA LYS A 75 12.48 -13.36 -27.08
C LYS A 75 12.57 -12.42 -28.27
N SER A 76 11.64 -12.52 -29.21
CA SER A 76 11.65 -11.66 -30.40
C SER A 76 11.49 -10.17 -30.05
N THR A 77 10.68 -9.85 -29.04
CA THR A 77 10.55 -8.47 -28.55
C THR A 77 11.85 -7.94 -27.96
N ALA A 78 12.51 -8.75 -27.13
CA ALA A 78 13.81 -8.38 -26.55
C ALA A 78 14.91 -8.22 -27.62
N GLU A 79 14.92 -9.07 -28.65
CA GLU A 79 15.87 -9.00 -29.76
C GLU A 79 15.65 -7.78 -30.68
N GLN A 80 14.39 -7.42 -30.96
CA GLN A 80 14.04 -6.38 -31.91
C GLN A 80 13.99 -4.99 -31.28
N HIS A 81 13.55 -4.88 -30.03
CA HIS A 81 13.26 -3.62 -29.35
C HIS A 81 14.05 -3.41 -28.05
N GLY A 82 14.87 -4.42 -27.67
CA GLY A 82 15.53 -4.45 -26.35
C GLY A 82 14.59 -4.95 -25.24
N ALA A 83 15.18 -5.60 -24.23
CA ALA A 83 14.40 -6.24 -23.17
C ALA A 83 13.57 -5.23 -22.33
N GLU A 84 14.00 -3.98 -22.23
CA GLU A 84 13.25 -2.92 -21.54
C GLU A 84 11.95 -2.50 -22.24
N SER A 85 11.69 -2.98 -23.47
CA SER A 85 10.38 -2.85 -24.13
C SER A 85 9.32 -3.82 -23.59
N ILE A 86 9.73 -4.72 -22.69
CA ILE A 86 8.84 -5.63 -21.96
C ILE A 86 8.53 -5.03 -20.60
N LEU A 87 7.25 -4.83 -20.28
CA LEU A 87 6.81 -4.26 -19.01
C LEU A 87 5.99 -5.30 -18.22
N PRO A 88 6.48 -5.79 -17.06
CA PRO A 88 5.63 -6.47 -16.09
C PRO A 88 4.74 -5.47 -15.36
N TYR A 89 3.45 -5.77 -15.21
CA TYR A 89 2.53 -4.95 -14.45
C TYR A 89 1.79 -5.78 -13.41
N SER A 90 2.06 -5.53 -12.13
CA SER A 90 1.43 -6.24 -11.03
C SER A 90 1.28 -5.37 -9.80
N TYR A 91 0.20 -5.62 -9.04
CA TYR A 91 0.00 -4.98 -7.75
C TYR A 91 -0.78 -5.90 -6.79
N GLY A 92 -1.58 -5.36 -5.86
CA GLY A 92 -2.17 -6.02 -4.72
C GLY A 92 -3.35 -6.97 -4.99
N GLY A 93 -3.42 -7.67 -6.11
CA GLY A 93 -4.46 -8.67 -6.37
C GLY A 93 -4.25 -9.93 -5.52
N ASN A 94 -3.07 -10.51 -5.58
CA ASN A 94 -2.60 -11.53 -4.65
C ASN A 94 -1.67 -10.88 -3.63
N MET A 95 -2.00 -10.97 -2.34
CA MET A 95 -1.20 -10.40 -1.25
C MET A 95 -0.15 -11.37 -0.70
N GLY A 96 -0.12 -12.60 -1.21
CA GLY A 96 0.92 -13.57 -0.91
C GLY A 96 2.27 -13.13 -1.46
N PHE A 97 3.31 -13.30 -0.64
CA PHE A 97 4.63 -12.74 -0.91
C PHE A 97 5.38 -13.52 -2.00
N LEU A 98 5.16 -14.85 -2.06
CA LEU A 98 5.76 -15.69 -3.10
C LEU A 98 5.09 -15.46 -4.46
N ASN A 99 3.76 -15.49 -4.51
CA ASN A 99 3.01 -15.31 -5.77
C ASN A 99 2.97 -13.85 -6.27
N GLY A 100 3.52 -12.90 -5.52
CA GLY A 100 3.53 -11.48 -5.86
C GLY A 100 4.90 -10.83 -6.00
N SER A 101 5.96 -11.44 -5.47
CA SER A 101 7.29 -10.82 -5.41
C SER A 101 8.42 -11.85 -5.26
N SER A 102 8.43 -12.92 -6.03
CA SER A 102 9.51 -13.93 -6.00
C SER A 102 9.89 -14.39 -7.40
N MET A 103 9.36 -15.49 -7.88
CA MET A 103 9.71 -16.08 -9.18
C MET A 103 9.43 -15.15 -10.36
N ASP A 104 8.37 -14.33 -10.27
CA ASP A 104 8.06 -13.27 -11.22
C ASP A 104 9.19 -12.23 -11.31
N ARG A 105 9.72 -11.79 -10.16
CA ARG A 105 10.83 -10.83 -10.12
C ARG A 105 12.09 -11.42 -10.72
N ARG A 106 12.45 -12.65 -10.30
CA ARG A 106 13.61 -13.37 -10.84
C ARG A 106 13.56 -13.45 -12.35
N PHE A 107 12.38 -13.80 -12.89
CA PHE A 107 12.16 -13.92 -14.33
C PHE A 107 12.41 -12.61 -15.08
N PHE A 108 11.78 -11.51 -14.63
CA PHE A 108 11.92 -10.23 -15.31
C PHE A 108 13.29 -9.58 -15.08
N HIS A 109 13.91 -9.75 -13.91
CA HIS A 109 15.29 -9.30 -13.67
C HIS A 109 16.27 -10.02 -14.61
N ARG A 110 16.19 -11.35 -14.71
CA ARG A 110 17.03 -12.13 -15.62
C ARG A 110 16.82 -11.78 -17.09
N LEU A 111 15.59 -11.47 -17.47
CA LEU A 111 15.26 -11.04 -18.82
C LEU A 111 15.82 -9.64 -19.15
N GLY A 112 16.07 -8.80 -18.14
CA GLY A 112 16.44 -7.40 -18.32
C GLY A 112 15.23 -6.51 -18.70
N ALA A 113 14.02 -6.90 -18.33
CA ALA A 113 12.80 -6.16 -18.61
C ALA A 113 12.72 -4.83 -17.84
N SER A 114 11.85 -3.91 -18.27
CA SER A 114 11.52 -2.72 -17.47
C SER A 114 11.00 -3.11 -16.10
N ARG A 115 11.31 -2.33 -15.07
CA ARG A 115 10.78 -2.51 -13.72
C ARG A 115 9.55 -1.64 -13.50
N LEU A 116 8.63 -2.12 -12.67
CA LEU A 116 7.43 -1.37 -12.28
C LEU A 116 7.64 -0.70 -10.92
N ASP A 117 7.54 0.64 -10.87
CA ASP A 117 7.48 1.41 -9.63
C ASP A 117 6.04 1.44 -9.10
N ARG A 118 5.81 0.74 -8.00
CA ARG A 118 4.48 0.49 -7.43
C ARG A 118 4.03 1.61 -6.51
N THR A 119 3.65 2.74 -7.08
CA THR A 119 3.40 4.01 -6.38
C THR A 119 1.95 4.26 -6.00
N ILE A 120 0.98 3.61 -6.65
CA ILE A 120 -0.44 3.98 -6.61
C ILE A 120 -1.10 3.93 -5.22
N CYS A 121 -0.59 3.12 -4.27
CA CYS A 121 -1.28 2.89 -3.00
C CYS A 121 -0.66 3.66 -1.83
N ALA A 122 0.57 3.32 -1.43
CA ALA A 122 1.09 3.66 -0.11
C ALA A 122 2.37 4.51 -0.13
N THR A 123 2.95 4.77 -1.30
CA THR A 123 4.31 5.32 -1.42
C THR A 123 4.46 6.69 -0.78
N ALA A 124 3.53 7.62 -1.02
CA ALA A 124 3.63 8.98 -0.46
C ALA A 124 3.64 8.98 1.09
N GLY A 125 2.71 8.23 1.71
CA GLY A 125 2.67 8.09 3.17
C GLY A 125 3.85 7.30 3.71
N ALA A 126 4.28 6.24 3.00
CA ALA A 126 5.44 5.45 3.39
C ALA A 126 6.73 6.28 3.36
N THR A 127 6.96 7.06 2.30
CA THR A 127 8.11 7.97 2.20
C THR A 127 8.07 9.02 3.30
N ALA A 128 6.90 9.59 3.58
CA ALA A 128 6.73 10.57 4.64
C ALA A 128 7.12 10.01 6.04
N LEU A 129 6.71 8.77 6.34
CA LEU A 129 7.10 8.11 7.60
C LEU A 129 8.61 7.79 7.64
N MET A 130 9.17 7.31 6.52
CA MET A 130 10.61 7.07 6.44
C MET A 130 11.42 8.36 6.63
N GLU A 131 10.94 9.50 6.13
CA GLU A 131 11.57 10.81 6.35
C GLU A 131 11.40 11.31 7.80
N ALA A 132 10.23 11.12 8.41
CA ALA A 132 9.96 11.59 9.76
C ALA A 132 10.49 10.67 10.85
N LEU A 133 10.23 9.37 10.73
CA LEU A 133 10.46 8.38 11.77
C LEU A 133 11.58 7.37 11.44
N GLY A 134 11.96 7.26 10.16
CA GLY A 134 12.92 6.27 9.68
C GLY A 134 12.34 4.88 9.48
N THR A 135 11.06 4.68 9.76
CA THR A 135 10.39 3.38 9.64
C THR A 135 8.89 3.55 9.42
N LYS A 136 8.23 2.47 8.97
CA LYS A 136 6.77 2.34 8.89
C LYS A 136 6.20 1.47 10.02
N THR A 137 6.84 1.44 11.15
CA THR A 137 6.29 0.81 12.37
C THR A 137 5.40 1.81 13.12
N GLY A 138 4.53 1.31 13.98
CA GLY A 138 3.63 2.12 14.77
C GLY A 138 3.03 1.34 15.92
N THR A 139 2.10 1.96 16.65
CA THR A 139 1.41 1.35 17.79
C THR A 139 0.67 0.07 17.35
N GLU A 140 0.83 -1.01 18.11
CA GLU A 140 0.11 -2.27 17.89
C GLU A 140 -1.39 -2.08 18.06
N PRO A 141 -2.23 -2.77 17.24
CA PRO A 141 -3.68 -2.66 17.38
C PRO A 141 -4.20 -3.07 18.76
N GLU A 142 -3.56 -4.04 19.40
CA GLU A 142 -3.93 -4.51 20.73
C GLU A 142 -3.80 -3.42 21.81
N GLN A 143 -2.85 -2.50 21.64
CA GLN A 143 -2.63 -1.40 22.59
C GLN A 143 -3.70 -0.31 22.50
N PHE A 144 -4.50 -0.26 21.43
CA PHE A 144 -5.57 0.74 21.30
C PHE A 144 -6.59 0.67 22.44
N VAL A 145 -6.73 -0.49 23.10
CA VAL A 145 -7.63 -0.65 24.27
C VAL A 145 -7.22 0.20 25.47
N ASP A 146 -5.95 0.60 25.56
CA ASP A 146 -5.41 1.40 26.66
C ASP A 146 -5.46 2.89 26.39
N ALA A 147 -5.75 3.31 25.15
CA ALA A 147 -5.88 4.71 24.78
C ALA A 147 -7.05 5.39 25.54
N LYS A 148 -6.87 6.67 25.84
CA LYS A 148 -7.92 7.55 26.40
C LYS A 148 -8.45 8.51 25.33
N LEU A 149 -7.63 8.80 24.31
CA LEU A 149 -8.01 9.57 23.15
C LEU A 149 -7.55 8.85 21.90
N ILE A 150 -8.46 8.63 20.97
CA ILE A 150 -8.19 8.03 19.68
C ILE A 150 -8.57 9.03 18.59
N LEU A 151 -7.59 9.55 17.85
CA LEU A 151 -7.80 10.36 16.67
C LEU A 151 -7.75 9.47 15.43
N VAL A 152 -8.87 9.33 14.73
CA VAL A 152 -8.93 8.64 13.43
C VAL A 152 -8.90 9.70 12.34
N TRP A 153 -7.79 9.76 11.61
CA TRP A 153 -7.53 10.82 10.64
C TRP A 153 -7.41 10.27 9.22
N GLY A 154 -8.33 10.66 8.34
CA GLY A 154 -8.40 10.18 6.96
C GLY A 154 -8.53 8.66 6.84
N ALA A 155 -9.32 8.05 7.76
CA ALA A 155 -9.42 6.61 7.91
C ALA A 155 -10.83 6.14 8.26
N ASN A 156 -11.40 5.27 7.44
CA ASN A 156 -12.66 4.59 7.76
C ASN A 156 -12.38 3.21 8.40
N VAL A 157 -11.97 3.18 9.66
CA VAL A 157 -11.55 1.96 10.38
C VAL A 157 -12.63 0.88 10.35
N HIS A 158 -13.89 1.26 10.62
CA HIS A 158 -15.03 0.34 10.60
C HIS A 158 -15.21 -0.35 9.24
N GLY A 159 -14.86 0.33 8.13
CA GLY A 159 -15.03 -0.20 6.77
C GLY A 159 -13.78 -0.82 6.17
N THR A 160 -12.58 -0.39 6.57
CA THR A 160 -11.34 -0.74 5.87
C THR A 160 -10.24 -1.33 6.76
N SER A 161 -10.38 -1.23 8.08
CA SER A 161 -9.46 -1.83 9.06
C SER A 161 -10.27 -2.55 10.14
N VAL A 162 -11.14 -3.43 9.68
CA VAL A 162 -12.23 -4.04 10.49
C VAL A 162 -11.72 -4.76 11.74
N HIS A 163 -10.52 -5.33 11.72
CA HIS A 163 -9.93 -6.01 12.87
C HIS A 163 -9.42 -5.06 13.96
N LEU A 164 -9.15 -3.79 13.64
CA LEU A 164 -8.84 -2.77 14.64
C LEU A 164 -10.11 -2.26 15.34
N TRP A 165 -11.26 -2.30 14.70
CA TRP A 165 -12.50 -1.74 15.23
C TRP A 165 -12.92 -2.32 16.61
N PRO A 166 -12.84 -3.64 16.87
CA PRO A 166 -13.12 -4.21 18.20
C PRO A 166 -12.27 -3.61 19.33
N PHE A 167 -10.99 -3.33 19.07
CA PHE A 167 -10.10 -2.69 20.06
C PHE A 167 -10.51 -1.25 20.35
N ILE A 168 -10.92 -0.49 19.34
CA ILE A 168 -11.48 0.86 19.53
C ILE A 168 -12.77 0.81 20.34
N VAL A 169 -13.68 -0.13 20.06
CA VAL A 169 -14.93 -0.32 20.82
C VAL A 169 -14.63 -0.64 22.27
N GLU A 170 -13.64 -1.50 22.53
CA GLU A 170 -13.23 -1.83 23.89
C GLU A 170 -12.63 -0.63 24.63
N ALA A 171 -11.74 0.15 23.96
CA ALA A 171 -11.22 1.40 24.51
C ALA A 171 -12.34 2.37 24.92
N ARG A 172 -13.33 2.54 24.03
CA ARG A 172 -14.50 3.42 24.31
C ARG A 172 -15.34 2.93 25.50
N ARG A 173 -15.52 1.62 25.64
CA ARG A 173 -16.17 1.03 26.84
C ARG A 173 -15.38 1.34 28.11
N ARG A 174 -14.06 1.52 28.02
CA ARG A 174 -13.18 1.94 29.11
C ARG A 174 -13.08 3.47 29.27
N GLY A 175 -13.89 4.22 28.53
CA GLY A 175 -14.00 5.68 28.62
C GLY A 175 -13.09 6.47 27.65
N ALA A 176 -12.49 5.84 26.65
CA ALA A 176 -11.77 6.54 25.61
C ALA A 176 -12.71 7.37 24.73
N LYS A 177 -12.28 8.58 24.37
CA LYS A 177 -12.96 9.44 23.38
C LYS A 177 -12.44 9.12 21.99
N LEU A 178 -13.34 9.00 21.02
CA LEU A 178 -13.05 8.80 19.60
C LEU A 178 -13.37 10.08 18.83
N ILE A 179 -12.36 10.70 18.22
CA ILE A 179 -12.52 11.85 17.33
C ILE A 179 -12.12 11.43 15.92
N THR A 180 -12.94 11.77 14.93
CA THR A 180 -12.68 11.49 13.52
C THR A 180 -12.45 12.80 12.76
N ILE A 181 -11.39 12.85 11.95
CA ILE A 181 -11.08 13.96 11.05
C ILE A 181 -11.14 13.40 9.63
N ASP A 182 -12.18 13.74 8.89
CA ASP A 182 -12.42 13.18 7.55
C ASP A 182 -13.35 14.12 6.75
N PRO A 183 -13.14 14.31 5.44
CA PRO A 183 -14.03 15.10 4.60
C PRO A 183 -15.39 14.43 4.35
N VAL A 184 -15.56 13.17 4.74
CA VAL A 184 -16.78 12.39 4.53
C VAL A 184 -17.28 11.83 5.84
N LEU A 185 -18.59 11.85 6.05
CA LEU A 185 -19.24 11.16 7.17
C LEU A 185 -19.19 9.64 6.92
N THR A 186 -18.04 9.05 7.21
CA THR A 186 -17.84 7.61 7.11
C THR A 186 -18.57 6.85 8.21
N LYS A 187 -18.68 5.51 8.10
CA LYS A 187 -19.23 4.69 9.20
C LYS A 187 -18.45 4.88 10.50
N THR A 188 -17.15 5.08 10.43
CA THR A 188 -16.34 5.40 11.62
C THR A 188 -16.68 6.75 12.19
N ALA A 189 -16.83 7.78 11.35
CA ALA A 189 -17.20 9.14 11.76
C ALA A 189 -18.61 9.20 12.38
N ALA A 190 -19.56 8.46 11.82
CA ALA A 190 -20.93 8.38 12.36
C ALA A 190 -21.00 7.73 13.74
N LEU A 191 -19.99 6.94 14.12
CA LEU A 191 -19.87 6.27 15.42
C LEU A 191 -18.92 6.99 16.38
N ALA A 192 -18.24 8.06 15.94
CA ALA A 192 -17.33 8.85 16.76
C ALA A 192 -18.08 9.77 17.74
N ASP A 193 -17.40 10.16 18.80
CA ASP A 193 -17.92 11.15 19.77
C ASP A 193 -17.87 12.57 19.19
N GLN A 194 -16.93 12.81 18.25
CA GLN A 194 -16.83 14.05 17.49
C GLN A 194 -16.32 13.77 16.07
N HIS A 195 -16.94 14.41 15.07
CA HIS A 195 -16.48 14.41 13.70
C HIS A 195 -16.12 15.84 13.27
N LEU A 196 -14.88 16.03 12.87
CA LEU A 196 -14.40 17.28 12.30
C LEU A 196 -14.36 17.15 10.77
N PHE A 197 -15.29 17.80 10.10
CA PHE A 197 -15.32 17.89 8.64
C PHE A 197 -14.17 18.78 8.17
N ILE A 198 -13.24 18.22 7.42
CA ILE A 198 -12.10 18.95 6.90
C ILE A 198 -12.22 19.14 5.39
N ASN A 199 -11.88 20.32 4.89
CA ASN A 199 -11.75 20.51 3.45
C ASN A 199 -10.68 19.59 2.88
N PRO A 200 -10.94 18.83 1.79
CA PRO A 200 -9.97 17.90 1.21
C PRO A 200 -8.62 18.57 0.90
N GLY A 201 -7.53 17.91 1.32
CA GLY A 201 -6.17 18.38 1.04
C GLY A 201 -5.63 19.46 1.98
N THR A 202 -6.35 19.80 3.05
CA THR A 202 -5.92 20.82 4.03
C THR A 202 -5.40 20.24 5.35
N ASP A 203 -5.20 18.94 5.41
CA ASP A 203 -4.73 18.19 6.58
C ASP A 203 -3.39 18.71 7.11
N LEU A 204 -2.48 19.12 6.20
CA LEU A 204 -1.21 19.75 6.59
C LEU A 204 -1.44 21.04 7.39
N ALA A 205 -2.38 21.88 6.96
CA ALA A 205 -2.70 23.13 7.66
C ALA A 205 -3.26 22.83 9.06
N LEU A 206 -4.15 21.84 9.18
CA LEU A 206 -4.68 21.43 10.49
C LEU A 206 -3.56 20.91 11.40
N ALA A 207 -2.69 20.03 10.93
CA ALA A 207 -1.57 19.52 11.73
C ALA A 207 -0.65 20.64 12.23
N LEU A 208 -0.32 21.62 11.37
CA LEU A 208 0.49 22.78 11.74
C LEU A 208 -0.25 23.72 12.72
N GLY A 209 -1.58 23.84 12.57
CA GLY A 209 -2.41 24.60 13.52
C GLY A 209 -2.46 23.95 14.90
N LEU A 210 -2.59 22.63 14.97
CA LEU A 210 -2.49 21.92 16.25
C LEU A 210 -1.12 22.14 16.91
N MET A 211 -0.04 22.04 16.14
CA MET A 211 1.33 22.29 16.62
C MET A 211 1.52 23.74 17.06
N HIS A 212 0.92 24.72 16.37
CA HIS A 212 0.93 26.13 16.76
C HIS A 212 0.39 26.33 18.19
N VAL A 213 -0.77 25.75 18.48
CA VAL A 213 -1.38 25.82 19.81
C VAL A 213 -0.54 25.08 20.85
N ILE A 214 -0.13 23.83 20.55
CA ILE A 214 0.65 22.98 21.46
C ILE A 214 1.96 23.67 21.85
N ILE A 215 2.67 24.24 20.89
CA ILE A 215 3.95 24.93 21.16
C ILE A 215 3.72 26.28 21.83
N GLY A 216 2.76 27.06 21.32
CA GLY A 216 2.46 28.40 21.82
C GLY A 216 1.97 28.43 23.27
N GLU A 217 1.27 27.38 23.69
CA GLU A 217 0.78 27.23 25.09
C GLU A 217 1.73 26.38 25.96
N GLY A 218 2.88 25.94 25.45
CA GLY A 218 3.85 25.14 26.19
C GLY A 218 3.36 23.74 26.57
N LEU A 219 2.42 23.18 25.81
CA LEU A 219 1.82 21.86 26.06
C LEU A 219 2.65 20.69 25.49
N HIS A 220 3.78 20.97 24.82
CA HIS A 220 4.67 19.96 24.30
C HIS A 220 5.50 19.31 25.42
N ASP A 221 5.91 18.06 25.22
CA ASP A 221 6.83 17.36 26.14
C ASP A 221 8.27 17.84 25.89
N ALA A 222 8.66 18.91 26.61
CA ALA A 222 9.97 19.57 26.40
C ALA A 222 11.16 18.61 26.59
N ASP A 223 11.07 17.69 27.54
CA ASP A 223 12.12 16.72 27.83
C ASP A 223 12.25 15.65 26.72
N TYR A 224 11.13 15.11 26.24
CA TYR A 224 11.12 14.18 25.12
C TYR A 224 11.60 14.86 23.82
N VAL A 225 11.11 16.06 23.54
CA VAL A 225 11.52 16.86 22.39
C VAL A 225 13.01 17.13 22.40
N ALA A 226 13.56 17.61 23.53
CA ALA A 226 14.98 17.93 23.65
C ALA A 226 15.90 16.71 23.48
N ARG A 227 15.48 15.55 23.99
CA ARG A 227 16.30 14.33 23.95
C ARG A 227 16.16 13.56 22.64
N HIS A 228 15.00 13.55 22.04
CA HIS A 228 14.66 12.57 21.00
C HIS A 228 14.28 13.19 19.65
N THR A 229 14.15 14.51 19.55
CA THR A 229 13.79 15.16 18.28
C THR A 229 14.89 16.12 17.78
N ALA A 230 14.78 16.49 16.51
CA ALA A 230 15.64 17.50 15.89
C ALA A 230 14.78 18.47 15.07
N GLY A 231 15.20 19.74 14.97
CA GLY A 231 14.51 20.76 14.18
C GLY A 231 13.28 21.36 14.88
N PHE A 232 13.24 21.34 16.21
CA PHE A 232 12.12 21.91 16.97
C PHE A 232 12.03 23.42 16.81
N ASP A 233 13.15 24.14 16.82
CA ASP A 233 13.16 25.60 16.68
C ASP A 233 12.65 26.04 15.29
N GLU A 234 13.05 25.34 14.24
CA GLU A 234 12.55 25.58 12.89
C GLU A 234 11.06 25.26 12.78
N LEU A 235 10.58 24.21 13.44
CA LEU A 235 9.15 23.91 13.50
C LEU A 235 8.40 25.01 14.27
N ALA A 236 8.89 25.42 15.43
CA ALA A 236 8.28 26.48 16.24
C ALA A 236 8.16 27.80 15.46
N GLU A 237 9.17 28.16 14.67
CA GLU A 237 9.09 29.32 13.78
C GLU A 237 8.08 29.14 12.65
N LEU A 238 8.09 27.96 12.00
CA LEU A 238 7.16 27.65 10.91
C LEU A 238 5.71 27.76 11.34
N VAL A 239 5.36 27.16 12.50
CA VAL A 239 3.96 27.09 12.95
C VAL A 239 3.39 28.42 13.41
N ARG A 240 4.20 29.45 13.70
CA ARG A 240 3.74 30.82 13.94
C ARG A 240 2.88 31.35 12.80
N GLY A 241 3.14 30.90 11.57
CA GLY A 241 2.35 31.25 10.40
C GLY A 241 1.01 30.54 10.28
N TYR A 242 0.63 29.68 11.26
CA TYR A 242 -0.59 28.88 11.21
C TYR A 242 -1.47 29.07 12.45
N PRO A 243 -1.86 30.33 12.79
CA PRO A 243 -2.78 30.54 13.90
C PRO A 243 -4.16 29.94 13.60
N PRO A 244 -4.96 29.62 14.64
CA PRO A 244 -6.24 28.91 14.50
C PRO A 244 -7.21 29.57 13.51
N GLU A 245 -7.26 30.91 13.42
CA GLU A 245 -8.13 31.63 12.50
C GLU A 245 -7.74 31.41 11.04
N ARG A 246 -6.45 31.42 10.74
CA ARG A 246 -5.96 31.11 9.40
C ARG A 246 -6.21 29.64 9.02
N VAL A 247 -5.99 28.74 9.97
CA VAL A 247 -6.22 27.31 9.76
C VAL A 247 -7.70 27.02 9.57
N SER A 248 -8.57 27.69 10.34
CA SER A 248 -10.02 27.63 10.17
C SER A 248 -10.46 28.04 8.77
N ALA A 249 -9.95 29.16 8.27
CA ALA A 249 -10.26 29.63 6.91
C ALA A 249 -9.81 28.64 5.81
N LEU A 250 -8.74 27.85 6.04
CA LEU A 250 -8.25 26.84 5.10
C LEU A 250 -9.02 25.52 5.19
N THR A 251 -9.27 25.07 6.41
CA THR A 251 -9.77 23.71 6.69
C THR A 251 -11.29 23.62 6.75
N GLY A 252 -11.97 24.76 7.00
CA GLY A 252 -13.40 24.81 7.29
C GLY A 252 -13.77 24.39 8.72
N ILE A 253 -12.79 24.00 9.55
CA ILE A 253 -12.99 23.66 10.96
C ILE A 253 -12.98 24.95 11.78
N ALA A 254 -13.90 25.12 12.75
CA ALA A 254 -13.92 26.31 13.58
C ALA A 254 -12.62 26.50 14.38
N ALA A 255 -12.14 27.74 14.51
CA ALA A 255 -10.89 28.05 15.22
C ALA A 255 -10.90 27.52 16.67
N GLU A 256 -12.05 27.63 17.33
CA GLU A 256 -12.25 27.09 18.68
C GLU A 256 -12.08 25.56 18.72
N ASP A 257 -12.62 24.83 17.74
CA ASP A 257 -12.46 23.37 17.65
C ASP A 257 -11.00 22.97 17.43
N ILE A 258 -10.24 23.75 16.66
CA ILE A 258 -8.80 23.53 16.44
C ILE A 258 -8.04 23.69 17.76
N VAL A 259 -8.32 24.75 18.51
CA VAL A 259 -7.70 25.01 19.82
C VAL A 259 -8.06 23.90 20.81
N ASN A 260 -9.34 23.55 20.90
CA ASN A 260 -9.82 22.50 21.80
C ASN A 260 -9.22 21.14 21.47
N LEU A 261 -9.16 20.75 20.20
CA LEU A 261 -8.51 19.50 19.75
C LEU A 261 -7.02 19.48 20.10
N ALA A 262 -6.31 20.60 19.90
CA ALA A 262 -4.88 20.69 20.21
C ALA A 262 -4.62 20.50 21.71
N ARG A 263 -5.38 21.19 22.54
CA ARG A 263 -5.30 21.07 24.01
C ARG A 263 -5.66 19.64 24.46
N GLU A 264 -6.78 19.11 23.98
CA GLU A 264 -7.24 17.78 24.33
C GLU A 264 -6.20 16.71 23.94
N TYR A 265 -5.64 16.78 22.71
CA TYR A 265 -4.62 15.85 22.26
C TYR A 265 -3.32 15.93 23.09
N ALA A 266 -2.90 17.11 23.46
CA ALA A 266 -1.65 17.30 24.21
C ALA A 266 -1.77 16.89 25.69
N THR A 267 -2.97 16.98 26.27
CA THR A 267 -3.17 16.77 27.72
C THR A 267 -3.82 15.42 28.07
N THR A 268 -4.49 14.77 27.13
CA THR A 268 -5.09 13.45 27.36
C THR A 268 -4.08 12.35 27.08
N ARG A 269 -3.85 11.45 28.05
CA ARG A 269 -2.87 10.38 27.93
C ARG A 269 -3.44 9.03 28.40
N PRO A 270 -3.17 7.93 27.69
CA PRO A 270 -2.50 7.83 26.38
C PRO A 270 -3.37 8.38 25.22
N ALA A 271 -2.73 9.00 24.22
CA ALA A 271 -3.39 9.46 22.99
C ALA A 271 -2.75 8.80 21.76
N VAL A 272 -3.57 8.23 20.87
CA VAL A 272 -3.10 7.58 19.65
C VAL A 272 -3.76 8.17 18.40
N ILE A 273 -2.96 8.33 17.34
CA ILE A 273 -3.46 8.73 16.02
C ILE A 273 -3.47 7.51 15.10
N ARG A 274 -4.65 7.15 14.60
CA ARG A 274 -4.83 6.18 13.53
C ARG A 274 -5.00 6.93 12.20
N ALA A 275 -3.93 7.03 11.43
CA ALA A 275 -3.95 7.58 10.08
C ALA A 275 -4.19 6.48 9.04
N ASN A 276 -4.68 6.85 7.85
CA ASN A 276 -4.75 5.94 6.72
C ASN A 276 -4.47 6.67 5.40
N TYR A 277 -4.46 5.92 4.31
CA TYR A 277 -4.07 6.38 2.99
C TYR A 277 -5.01 7.41 2.35
N GLY A 278 -6.16 7.70 2.94
CA GLY A 278 -7.00 8.83 2.57
C GLY A 278 -6.24 10.16 2.59
N LEU A 279 -5.40 10.37 3.61
CA LEU A 279 -4.56 11.55 3.78
C LEU A 279 -3.63 11.83 2.59
N GLN A 280 -3.06 10.81 1.99
CA GLN A 280 -2.09 10.98 0.90
C GLN A 280 -2.71 11.13 -0.50
N ARG A 281 -4.06 11.16 -0.61
CA ARG A 281 -4.78 11.28 -1.89
C ARG A 281 -4.92 12.71 -2.40
N SER A 282 -4.23 13.64 -1.77
CA SER A 282 -4.15 15.05 -2.17
C SER A 282 -2.73 15.41 -2.62
N GLU A 283 -2.59 16.53 -3.32
CA GLU A 283 -1.30 17.05 -3.84
C GLU A 283 -0.21 17.13 -2.76
N ARG A 284 -0.59 17.49 -1.54
CA ARG A 284 0.33 17.63 -0.38
C ARG A 284 0.19 16.52 0.64
N GLY A 285 -0.43 15.40 0.28
CA GLY A 285 -0.77 14.32 1.21
C GLY A 285 0.42 13.69 1.91
N GLY A 286 1.57 13.55 1.24
CA GLY A 286 2.81 13.10 1.88
C GLY A 286 3.29 14.06 2.98
N ARG A 287 3.25 15.37 2.75
CA ARG A 287 3.62 16.38 3.76
C ARG A 287 2.64 16.43 4.93
N ALA A 288 1.35 16.25 4.64
CA ALA A 288 0.33 16.11 5.69
C ALA A 288 0.62 14.91 6.58
N MET A 289 0.91 13.75 5.99
CA MET A 289 1.26 12.53 6.71
C MET A 289 2.52 12.71 7.57
N GLN A 290 3.55 13.38 7.03
CA GLN A 290 4.79 13.70 7.75
C GLN A 290 4.50 14.56 9.00
N ALA A 291 3.75 15.65 8.83
CA ALA A 291 3.41 16.55 9.94
C ALA A 291 2.58 15.81 11.01
N ILE A 292 1.55 15.06 10.61
CA ILE A 292 0.72 14.30 11.56
C ILE A 292 1.55 13.27 12.33
N ALA A 293 2.48 12.58 11.68
CA ALA A 293 3.36 11.60 12.32
C ALA A 293 4.34 12.22 13.34
N CYS A 294 4.59 13.53 13.26
CA CYS A 294 5.42 14.26 14.23
C CYS A 294 4.64 14.64 15.52
N LEU A 295 3.31 14.70 15.50
CA LEU A 295 2.52 15.08 16.67
C LEU A 295 2.79 14.23 17.92
N PRO A 296 2.88 12.88 17.84
CA PRO A 296 3.22 12.07 19.02
C PRO A 296 4.61 12.35 19.59
N ALA A 297 5.57 12.73 18.75
CA ALA A 297 6.90 13.11 19.22
C ALA A 297 6.86 14.46 19.95
N LEU A 298 6.04 15.40 19.47
CA LEU A 298 5.88 16.71 20.10
C LEU A 298 5.24 16.60 21.49
N THR A 299 4.23 15.74 21.66
CA THR A 299 3.52 15.54 22.92
C THR A 299 4.12 14.46 23.82
N GLY A 300 5.15 13.72 23.33
CA GLY A 300 5.73 12.58 24.04
C GLY A 300 4.79 11.38 24.17
N SER A 301 3.71 11.30 23.39
CA SER A 301 2.73 10.20 23.52
C SER A 301 3.28 8.83 23.12
N TRP A 302 4.43 8.77 22.47
CA TRP A 302 5.16 7.51 22.22
C TRP A 302 5.64 6.79 23.50
N LYS A 303 5.71 7.51 24.63
CA LYS A 303 6.10 6.92 25.92
C LYS A 303 5.01 6.05 26.54
N ASP A 304 3.77 6.21 26.10
CA ASP A 304 2.62 5.55 26.71
C ASP A 304 2.23 4.30 25.94
N VAL A 305 1.93 3.21 26.65
CA VAL A 305 1.22 2.07 26.07
C VAL A 305 -0.16 2.56 25.62
N GLY A 306 -0.53 2.30 24.38
CA GLY A 306 -1.76 2.83 23.78
C GLY A 306 -1.66 4.26 23.28
N GLY A 307 -0.45 4.87 23.29
CA GLY A 307 -0.17 6.15 22.66
C GLY A 307 0.54 6.02 21.30
N GLY A 308 0.88 7.16 20.70
CA GLY A 308 1.68 7.20 19.47
C GLY A 308 0.87 7.34 18.18
N PHE A 309 1.32 6.63 17.12
CA PHE A 309 0.79 6.75 15.76
C PHE A 309 0.77 5.39 15.06
N CYS A 310 -0.23 5.15 14.25
CA CYS A 310 -0.31 3.96 13.39
C CYS A 310 -0.87 4.32 12.01
N LEU A 311 -0.03 4.19 10.97
CA LEU A 311 -0.46 4.10 9.58
C LEU A 311 -0.45 2.64 9.11
N SER A 312 0.66 1.95 9.34
CA SER A 312 0.90 0.57 8.92
C SER A 312 1.97 -0.07 9.82
N THR A 313 1.91 -1.38 9.95
CA THR A 313 2.93 -2.20 10.64
C THR A 313 3.93 -2.82 9.67
N SER A 314 3.77 -2.61 8.36
CA SER A 314 4.50 -3.33 7.31
C SER A 314 6.03 -3.10 7.32
N GLY A 315 6.53 -2.09 8.00
CA GLY A 315 7.97 -1.82 8.12
C GLY A 315 8.73 -2.76 9.05
N ALA A 316 8.03 -3.52 9.89
CA ALA A 316 8.65 -4.47 10.81
C ALA A 316 8.97 -5.84 10.18
N PHE A 317 8.36 -6.16 9.04
CA PHE A 317 8.58 -7.44 8.37
C PHE A 317 9.90 -7.40 7.60
N ALA A 318 10.99 -7.70 8.30
CA ALA A 318 12.36 -7.61 7.81
C ALA A 318 12.79 -8.86 7.02
N VAL A 319 11.91 -9.38 6.15
CA VAL A 319 12.21 -10.52 5.28
C VAL A 319 13.28 -10.16 4.24
N ASP A 320 14.09 -11.13 3.84
CA ASP A 320 15.12 -10.95 2.81
C ASP A 320 14.48 -10.88 1.41
N ARG A 321 14.14 -9.67 1.00
CA ARG A 321 13.61 -9.42 -0.35
C ARG A 321 14.64 -9.63 -1.44
N ALA A 322 15.91 -9.37 -1.17
CA ALA A 322 16.96 -9.51 -2.16
C ALA A 322 17.14 -10.99 -2.55
N ALA A 323 17.12 -11.88 -1.56
CA ALA A 323 17.15 -13.32 -1.81
C ALA A 323 15.92 -13.82 -2.59
N LEU A 324 14.73 -13.25 -2.33
CA LEU A 324 13.51 -13.62 -3.05
C LEU A 324 13.48 -13.08 -4.47
N GLU A 325 13.71 -11.80 -4.63
CA GLU A 325 13.51 -11.08 -5.89
C GLU A 325 14.70 -11.20 -6.84
N ARG A 326 15.90 -11.53 -6.32
CA ARG A 326 17.15 -11.74 -7.08
C ARG A 326 17.43 -10.60 -8.06
N ILE A 327 17.50 -9.36 -7.55
CA ILE A 327 17.88 -8.18 -8.35
C ILE A 327 19.29 -8.29 -8.95
N ASP A 328 20.14 -9.14 -8.37
CA ASP A 328 21.46 -9.48 -8.88
C ASP A 328 21.45 -10.15 -10.26
N LEU A 329 20.31 -10.66 -10.70
CA LEU A 329 20.13 -11.22 -12.05
C LEU A 329 19.97 -10.15 -13.14
N GLU A 330 19.74 -8.87 -12.77
CA GLU A 330 19.66 -7.80 -13.78
C GLU A 330 21.00 -7.63 -14.50
N PRO A 331 21.03 -7.63 -15.85
CA PRO A 331 22.27 -7.43 -16.61
C PRO A 331 22.85 -6.01 -16.46
N HIS A 332 21.99 -5.04 -16.17
CA HIS A 332 22.27 -3.64 -15.88
C HIS A 332 21.03 -3.01 -15.21
N PRO A 333 21.15 -1.84 -14.55
CA PRO A 333 19.98 -1.12 -14.04
C PRO A 333 18.97 -0.83 -15.16
N THR A 334 17.78 -1.40 -15.10
CA THR A 334 16.76 -1.28 -16.15
C THR A 334 15.80 -0.12 -15.90
N ARG A 335 15.06 0.28 -16.95
CA ARG A 335 14.07 1.35 -16.93
C ARG A 335 13.05 1.13 -15.81
N LEU A 336 12.79 2.18 -15.02
CA LEU A 336 11.75 2.18 -14.01
C LEU A 336 10.51 2.90 -14.53
N VAL A 337 9.38 2.19 -14.65
CA VAL A 337 8.10 2.73 -15.11
C VAL A 337 7.17 2.93 -13.91
N ASN A 338 6.72 4.16 -13.69
CA ASN A 338 5.74 4.45 -12.64
C ASN A 338 4.38 3.86 -13.03
N MET A 339 3.82 2.99 -12.19
CA MET A 339 2.57 2.31 -12.48
C MET A 339 1.37 3.26 -12.68
N SER A 340 1.40 4.44 -12.05
CA SER A 340 0.35 5.45 -12.19
C SER A 340 0.37 6.14 -13.55
N LEU A 341 1.45 5.99 -14.32
CA LEU A 341 1.65 6.52 -15.66
C LEU A 341 1.59 5.41 -16.74
N LEU A 342 0.84 4.33 -16.46
CA LEU A 342 0.73 3.22 -17.41
C LEU A 342 0.21 3.66 -18.78
N GLY A 343 -0.78 4.56 -18.81
CA GLY A 343 -1.32 5.09 -20.08
C GLY A 343 -0.25 5.78 -20.91
N GLU A 344 0.56 6.61 -20.27
CA GLU A 344 1.70 7.29 -20.88
C GLU A 344 2.78 6.28 -21.32
N ALA A 345 3.09 5.31 -20.47
CA ALA A 345 4.07 4.28 -20.81
C ALA A 345 3.66 3.48 -22.06
N LEU A 346 2.40 3.12 -22.19
CA LEU A 346 1.90 2.36 -23.32
C LEU A 346 1.74 3.18 -24.61
N THR A 347 1.64 4.52 -24.53
CA THR A 347 1.41 5.39 -25.69
C THR A 347 2.62 6.22 -26.11
N GLU A 348 3.60 6.42 -25.23
CA GLU A 348 4.75 7.31 -25.49
C GLU A 348 6.09 6.60 -25.38
N LEU A 349 6.19 5.52 -24.57
CA LEU A 349 7.40 4.73 -24.47
C LEU A 349 7.34 3.55 -25.47
N ASP A 350 8.52 3.07 -25.83
CA ASP A 350 8.64 1.85 -26.65
C ASP A 350 8.36 0.60 -25.80
N ILE A 351 7.10 0.40 -25.41
CA ILE A 351 6.62 -0.84 -24.76
C ILE A 351 5.94 -1.68 -25.81
N GLN A 352 6.48 -2.87 -26.06
CA GLN A 352 6.04 -3.82 -27.08
C GLN A 352 5.45 -5.10 -26.50
N ALA A 353 5.70 -5.37 -25.20
CA ALA A 353 5.05 -6.45 -24.49
C ALA A 353 4.66 -6.03 -23.08
N LEU A 354 3.44 -6.42 -22.67
CA LEU A 354 2.89 -6.17 -21.35
C LEU A 354 2.46 -7.50 -20.72
N VAL A 355 3.00 -7.82 -19.54
CA VAL A 355 2.61 -9.01 -18.78
C VAL A 355 1.91 -8.56 -17.50
N VAL A 356 0.60 -8.76 -17.44
CA VAL A 356 -0.26 -8.35 -16.31
C VAL A 356 -0.56 -9.54 -15.42
N TYR A 357 -0.32 -9.37 -14.12
CA TYR A 357 -0.69 -10.37 -13.11
C TYR A 357 -1.00 -9.70 -11.78
N ASN A 358 -1.88 -10.28 -10.97
CA ASN A 358 -2.33 -9.71 -9.70
C ASN A 358 -2.90 -8.29 -9.83
N SER A 359 -3.45 -7.90 -10.98
CA SER A 359 -3.94 -6.54 -11.23
C SER A 359 -4.89 -6.48 -12.42
N ASN A 360 -5.86 -5.56 -12.39
CA ASN A 360 -6.75 -5.23 -13.50
C ASN A 360 -6.56 -3.75 -13.91
N PRO A 361 -5.43 -3.39 -14.58
CA PRO A 361 -5.12 -1.99 -14.87
C PRO A 361 -6.12 -1.28 -15.78
N ALA A 362 -6.83 -1.97 -16.67
CA ALA A 362 -7.86 -1.35 -17.51
C ALA A 362 -9.00 -0.75 -16.68
N ALA A 363 -9.28 -1.30 -15.49
CA ALA A 363 -10.28 -0.80 -14.56
C ALA A 363 -9.71 0.15 -13.50
N VAL A 364 -8.48 -0.07 -13.01
CA VAL A 364 -8.00 0.59 -11.79
C VAL A 364 -6.85 1.57 -11.98
N ALA A 365 -6.16 1.56 -13.12
CA ALA A 365 -5.07 2.50 -13.36
C ALA A 365 -5.61 3.91 -13.66
N PRO A 366 -4.94 4.97 -13.18
CA PRO A 366 -5.29 6.35 -13.50
C PRO A 366 -5.26 6.61 -15.01
N ASN A 367 -6.01 7.62 -15.46
CA ASN A 367 -6.11 7.97 -16.88
C ASN A 367 -6.59 6.78 -17.75
N ALA A 368 -7.68 6.13 -17.31
CA ALA A 368 -8.19 4.87 -17.86
C ALA A 368 -8.39 4.90 -19.39
N ASN A 369 -8.80 6.05 -19.96
CA ASN A 369 -8.97 6.18 -21.41
C ASN A 369 -7.65 6.01 -22.14
N ARG A 370 -6.57 6.59 -21.62
CA ARG A 370 -5.24 6.46 -22.21
C ARG A 370 -4.66 5.05 -22.03
N VAL A 371 -4.93 4.42 -20.89
CA VAL A 371 -4.57 3.01 -20.65
C VAL A 371 -5.24 2.12 -21.69
N ARG A 372 -6.55 2.28 -21.91
CA ARG A 372 -7.30 1.52 -22.92
C ARG A 372 -6.81 1.78 -24.33
N GLN A 373 -6.47 3.04 -24.66
CA GLN A 373 -5.85 3.38 -25.94
C GLN A 373 -4.54 2.61 -26.17
N GLY A 374 -3.69 2.54 -25.13
CA GLY A 374 -2.47 1.74 -25.20
C GLY A 374 -2.72 0.24 -25.33
N LEU A 375 -3.68 -0.29 -24.58
CA LEU A 375 -4.04 -1.71 -24.62
C LEU A 375 -4.67 -2.16 -25.95
N LEU A 376 -5.34 -1.25 -26.68
CA LEU A 376 -5.90 -1.50 -28.02
C LEU A 376 -4.85 -1.61 -29.13
N ARG A 377 -3.59 -1.29 -28.88
CA ARG A 377 -2.51 -1.42 -29.85
C ARG A 377 -2.34 -2.89 -30.27
N GLU A 378 -2.50 -3.19 -31.56
CA GLU A 378 -2.32 -4.55 -32.10
C GLU A 378 -0.84 -4.98 -32.15
N ASP A 379 0.10 -4.04 -32.13
CA ASP A 379 1.54 -4.29 -32.02
C ASP A 379 2.00 -4.58 -30.58
N LEU A 380 1.21 -4.21 -29.56
CA LEU A 380 1.49 -4.53 -28.17
C LEU A 380 1.10 -5.98 -27.86
N PHE A 381 2.06 -6.85 -27.59
CA PHE A 381 1.76 -8.20 -27.10
C PHE A 381 1.37 -8.18 -25.61
N THR A 382 0.15 -8.59 -25.28
CA THR A 382 -0.37 -8.54 -23.91
C THR A 382 -0.68 -9.94 -23.38
N VAL A 383 -0.12 -10.27 -22.21
CA VAL A 383 -0.43 -11.49 -21.45
C VAL A 383 -1.12 -11.11 -20.16
N ALA A 384 -2.22 -11.78 -19.81
CA ALA A 384 -2.91 -11.60 -18.53
C ALA A 384 -2.97 -12.93 -17.76
N LEU A 385 -2.54 -12.90 -16.50
CA LEU A 385 -2.67 -14.00 -15.54
C LEU A 385 -3.83 -13.65 -14.61
N GLU A 386 -4.95 -14.38 -14.68
CA GLU A 386 -6.19 -14.02 -14.01
C GLU A 386 -7.02 -15.22 -13.55
N GLN A 387 -7.90 -14.99 -12.57
CA GLN A 387 -8.87 -15.98 -12.07
C GLN A 387 -10.20 -15.89 -12.81
N PHE A 388 -10.54 -14.72 -13.32
CA PHE A 388 -11.78 -14.41 -14.02
C PHE A 388 -11.50 -13.55 -15.25
N ALA A 389 -12.45 -13.50 -16.19
CA ALA A 389 -12.43 -12.48 -17.22
C ALA A 389 -12.60 -11.09 -16.58
N THR A 390 -11.70 -10.17 -16.91
CA THR A 390 -11.68 -8.79 -16.40
C THR A 390 -11.56 -7.81 -17.55
N ASP A 391 -11.78 -6.51 -17.27
CA ASP A 391 -11.58 -5.47 -18.30
C ASP A 391 -10.19 -5.54 -18.96
N THR A 392 -9.17 -5.98 -18.23
CA THR A 392 -7.82 -6.13 -18.81
C THR A 392 -7.70 -7.35 -19.72
N THR A 393 -8.36 -8.45 -19.39
CA THR A 393 -8.29 -9.66 -20.22
C THR A 393 -8.87 -9.45 -21.60
N ASP A 394 -9.85 -8.55 -21.78
CA ASP A 394 -10.43 -8.26 -23.10
C ASP A 394 -9.40 -7.77 -24.12
N TYR A 395 -8.29 -7.19 -23.64
CA TYR A 395 -7.19 -6.71 -24.48
C TYR A 395 -6.01 -7.68 -24.57
N ALA A 396 -6.05 -8.81 -23.84
CA ALA A 396 -4.94 -9.75 -23.81
C ALA A 396 -4.89 -10.62 -25.08
N ASP A 397 -3.67 -10.96 -25.52
CA ASP A 397 -3.44 -11.93 -26.59
C ASP A 397 -3.44 -13.37 -26.04
N ILE A 398 -2.93 -13.54 -24.82
CA ILE A 398 -2.94 -14.80 -24.07
C ILE A 398 -3.48 -14.53 -22.67
N VAL A 399 -4.41 -15.38 -22.21
CA VAL A 399 -4.90 -15.38 -20.82
C VAL A 399 -4.53 -16.72 -20.17
N LEU A 400 -3.90 -16.66 -19.01
CA LEU A 400 -3.48 -17.82 -18.23
C LEU A 400 -4.30 -17.93 -16.95
N PRO A 401 -4.90 -19.11 -16.65
CA PRO A 401 -5.68 -19.33 -15.45
C PRO A 401 -4.77 -19.50 -14.23
N VAL A 402 -5.07 -18.76 -13.15
CA VAL A 402 -4.28 -18.81 -11.92
C VAL A 402 -5.04 -19.34 -10.72
N THR A 403 -4.28 -19.87 -9.76
CA THR A 403 -4.80 -20.37 -8.48
C THR A 403 -5.30 -19.23 -7.60
N THR A 404 -6.18 -19.59 -6.65
CA THR A 404 -6.53 -18.76 -5.50
C THR A 404 -5.54 -18.97 -4.35
N PHE A 405 -5.68 -18.19 -3.28
CA PHE A 405 -4.85 -18.38 -2.09
C PHE A 405 -5.17 -19.67 -1.29
N LEU A 406 -6.29 -20.32 -1.57
CA LEU A 406 -6.64 -21.62 -0.99
C LEU A 406 -5.95 -22.80 -1.66
N GLU A 407 -5.33 -22.57 -2.82
CA GLU A 407 -4.81 -23.60 -3.72
C GLU A 407 -3.28 -23.56 -3.86
N ASN A 408 -2.59 -22.69 -3.13
CA ASN A 408 -1.14 -22.58 -3.20
C ASN A 408 -0.48 -22.32 -1.84
N THR A 409 0.82 -22.58 -1.76
CA THR A 409 1.65 -22.18 -0.63
C THR A 409 2.05 -20.72 -0.78
N ASP A 410 1.92 -19.93 0.28
CA ASP A 410 2.39 -18.56 0.30
C ASP A 410 2.77 -18.06 1.69
N LEU A 411 3.55 -16.99 1.74
CA LEU A 411 3.95 -16.28 2.95
C LEU A 411 3.23 -14.92 3.00
N TYR A 412 2.59 -14.61 4.12
CA TYR A 412 1.81 -13.39 4.27
C TYR A 412 2.40 -12.45 5.30
N LEU A 413 2.61 -11.22 4.91
CA LEU A 413 2.95 -10.09 5.75
C LEU A 413 1.69 -9.27 6.05
N ALA A 414 1.69 -8.44 7.08
CA ALA A 414 0.51 -7.66 7.46
C ALA A 414 0.75 -6.15 7.44
N TYR A 415 -0.35 -5.39 7.29
CA TYR A 415 -0.33 -3.92 7.45
C TYR A 415 -0.87 -3.45 8.78
N GLY A 416 -1.54 -4.32 9.53
CA GLY A 416 -2.30 -3.95 10.71
C GLY A 416 -2.01 -4.77 11.94
N HIS A 417 -0.97 -5.60 11.93
CA HIS A 417 -0.46 -6.35 13.09
C HIS A 417 0.96 -6.83 12.83
N TYR A 418 1.60 -7.39 13.85
CA TYR A 418 2.99 -7.86 13.82
C TYR A 418 3.10 -9.40 13.76
N HIS A 419 2.17 -10.07 13.10
CA HIS A 419 2.21 -11.52 12.89
C HIS A 419 2.53 -11.83 11.43
N ILE A 420 3.59 -12.62 11.19
CA ILE A 420 3.88 -13.27 9.92
C ILE A 420 3.09 -14.57 9.83
N GLN A 421 2.56 -14.88 8.67
CA GLN A 421 1.68 -16.02 8.47
C GLN A 421 2.09 -16.80 7.25
N MET A 422 1.84 -18.09 7.26
CA MET A 422 2.01 -18.97 6.12
C MET A 422 0.70 -19.69 5.82
N ALA A 423 0.43 -19.93 4.54
CA ALA A 423 -0.65 -20.79 4.10
C ALA A 423 -0.09 -21.96 3.31
N ARG A 424 -0.67 -23.13 3.54
CA ARG A 424 -0.54 -24.31 2.69
C ARG A 424 -1.82 -24.47 1.86
N PRO A 425 -1.79 -25.10 0.69
CA PRO A 425 -3.00 -25.34 -0.08
C PRO A 425 -3.99 -26.18 0.74
N ALA A 426 -5.20 -25.64 0.89
CA ALA A 426 -6.33 -26.35 1.48
C ALA A 426 -7.12 -27.13 0.41
N LEU A 427 -6.97 -26.76 -0.84
CA LEU A 427 -7.66 -27.33 -2.00
C LEU A 427 -6.66 -27.64 -3.12
N GLU A 428 -7.03 -28.63 -3.94
CA GLU A 428 -6.36 -28.82 -5.22
C GLU A 428 -6.78 -27.74 -6.22
N ALA A 429 -5.83 -27.30 -7.06
CA ALA A 429 -6.13 -26.33 -8.11
C ALA A 429 -7.12 -26.91 -9.13
N PRO A 430 -8.22 -26.23 -9.46
CA PRO A 430 -9.20 -26.75 -10.39
C PRO A 430 -8.72 -26.62 -11.84
N GLY A 431 -9.17 -27.55 -12.69
CA GLY A 431 -8.87 -27.52 -14.11
C GLY A 431 -7.36 -27.56 -14.38
N GLU A 432 -6.87 -26.59 -15.12
CA GLU A 432 -5.45 -26.45 -15.45
C GLU A 432 -4.80 -25.21 -14.77
N CYS A 433 -5.40 -24.69 -13.68
CA CYS A 433 -4.88 -23.51 -12.97
C CYS A 433 -3.50 -23.78 -12.38
N LYS A 434 -2.63 -22.76 -12.43
CA LYS A 434 -1.27 -22.81 -11.88
C LYS A 434 -0.98 -21.58 -11.02
N SER A 435 -0.14 -21.73 -10.01
CA SER A 435 0.35 -20.60 -9.24
C SER A 435 1.23 -19.67 -10.09
N ASN A 436 1.32 -18.39 -9.73
CA ASN A 436 2.24 -17.47 -10.42
C ASN A 436 3.69 -17.97 -10.33
N VAL A 437 4.07 -18.55 -9.19
CA VAL A 437 5.41 -19.16 -9.01
C VAL A 437 5.65 -20.25 -10.06
N GLU A 438 4.69 -21.15 -10.25
CA GLU A 438 4.80 -22.22 -11.24
C GLU A 438 4.85 -21.68 -12.67
N ILE A 439 3.98 -20.71 -13.01
CA ILE A 439 3.93 -20.12 -14.35
C ILE A 439 5.26 -19.48 -14.72
N PHE A 440 5.83 -18.64 -13.85
CA PHE A 440 7.11 -18.00 -14.14
C PHE A 440 8.29 -18.96 -14.13
N ARG A 441 8.24 -20.04 -13.34
CA ARG A 441 9.21 -21.15 -13.39
C ARG A 441 9.17 -21.87 -14.76
N LEU A 442 7.98 -22.17 -15.27
CA LEU A 442 7.79 -22.78 -16.59
C LEU A 442 8.22 -21.85 -17.71
N LEU A 443 7.92 -20.56 -17.62
CA LEU A 443 8.37 -19.56 -18.60
C LEU A 443 9.90 -19.43 -18.59
N ALA A 444 10.54 -19.42 -17.42
CA ALA A 444 12.00 -19.40 -17.30
C ALA A 444 12.64 -20.60 -18.03
N ALA A 445 12.10 -21.79 -17.86
CA ALA A 445 12.55 -22.98 -18.56
C ALA A 445 12.40 -22.84 -20.09
N ARG A 446 11.28 -22.30 -20.59
CA ARG A 446 11.06 -22.04 -22.04
C ARG A 446 11.96 -20.95 -22.60
N MET A 447 12.34 -19.97 -21.78
CA MET A 447 13.32 -18.94 -22.12
C MET A 447 14.77 -19.48 -22.16
N GLY A 448 15.01 -20.65 -21.56
CA GLY A 448 16.35 -21.22 -21.42
C GLY A 448 17.15 -20.63 -20.26
N PHE A 449 16.48 -20.12 -19.23
CA PHE A 449 17.12 -19.67 -18.00
C PHE A 449 17.45 -20.89 -17.14
N ASP A 450 18.72 -21.12 -16.85
CA ASP A 450 19.24 -22.32 -16.19
C ASP A 450 19.77 -22.07 -14.76
N GLU A 451 19.72 -20.83 -14.28
CA GLU A 451 20.13 -20.46 -12.94
C GLU A 451 19.35 -21.27 -11.88
N ALA A 452 20.05 -21.74 -10.86
CA ALA A 452 19.50 -22.63 -9.83
C ALA A 452 18.22 -22.07 -9.17
N CYS A 453 18.17 -20.75 -8.99
CA CYS A 453 17.06 -20.08 -8.33
C CYS A 453 15.69 -20.20 -9.06
N PHE A 454 15.67 -20.60 -10.35
CA PHE A 454 14.43 -20.91 -11.06
C PHE A 454 13.87 -22.30 -10.73
N ARG A 455 14.61 -23.10 -9.97
CA ARG A 455 14.18 -24.43 -9.49
C ARG A 455 13.82 -24.45 -8.02
N ASP A 456 14.00 -23.33 -7.30
CA ASP A 456 13.65 -23.22 -5.89
C ASP A 456 12.17 -23.56 -5.67
N THR A 457 11.90 -24.39 -4.69
CA THR A 457 10.56 -24.70 -4.20
C THR A 457 10.02 -23.52 -3.37
N GLU A 458 8.72 -23.50 -3.14
CA GLU A 458 8.10 -22.51 -2.27
C GLU A 458 8.70 -22.54 -0.85
N ASP A 459 9.00 -23.74 -0.33
CA ASP A 459 9.63 -23.91 0.97
C ASP A 459 11.05 -23.35 1.05
N GLU A 460 11.84 -23.56 0.00
CA GLU A 460 13.17 -22.97 -0.10
C GLU A 460 13.11 -21.44 -0.17
N MET A 461 12.16 -20.90 -0.95
CA MET A 461 11.95 -19.45 -1.02
C MET A 461 11.49 -18.87 0.33
N ILE A 462 10.62 -19.54 1.08
CA ILE A 462 10.24 -19.12 2.43
C ILE A 462 11.45 -19.12 3.37
N ARG A 463 12.26 -20.17 3.36
CA ARG A 463 13.50 -20.22 4.17
C ARG A 463 14.46 -19.08 3.80
N GLN A 464 14.63 -18.80 2.51
CA GLN A 464 15.43 -17.65 2.05
C GLN A 464 14.87 -16.32 2.57
N ALA A 465 13.56 -16.11 2.49
CA ALA A 465 12.90 -14.90 2.99
C ALA A 465 13.10 -14.70 4.48
N LEU A 466 13.05 -15.77 5.28
CA LEU A 466 13.19 -15.73 6.73
C LEU A 466 14.65 -15.58 7.18
N ALA A 467 15.63 -15.86 6.33
CA ALA A 467 17.05 -15.86 6.64
C ALA A 467 17.73 -14.47 6.59
N SER A 468 16.99 -13.39 6.82
CA SER A 468 17.52 -12.02 6.75
C SER A 468 18.54 -11.67 7.84
N GLY A 469 18.60 -12.45 8.92
CA GLY A 469 19.44 -12.18 10.10
C GLY A 469 18.95 -11.00 10.96
N HIS A 470 17.73 -10.48 10.71
CA HIS A 470 17.17 -9.41 11.51
C HIS A 470 16.50 -9.96 12.78
N ALA A 471 16.78 -9.32 13.94
CA ALA A 471 16.30 -9.77 15.25
C ALA A 471 14.78 -10.00 15.34
N TYR A 472 13.99 -9.27 14.56
CA TYR A 472 12.53 -9.46 14.52
C TYR A 472 12.10 -10.83 13.99
N LEU A 473 12.99 -11.53 13.27
CA LEU A 473 12.73 -12.86 12.70
C LEU A 473 13.47 -13.99 13.45
N ASP A 474 14.22 -13.69 14.51
CA ASP A 474 14.95 -14.71 15.27
C ASP A 474 14.02 -15.81 15.78
N GLY A 475 14.36 -17.07 15.50
CA GLY A 475 13.56 -18.24 15.89
C GLY A 475 12.23 -18.40 15.13
N ILE A 476 11.98 -17.59 14.08
CA ILE A 476 10.86 -17.81 13.14
C ILE A 476 11.40 -18.62 11.97
N SER A 477 10.95 -19.87 11.86
CA SER A 477 11.34 -20.79 10.80
C SER A 477 10.12 -21.29 10.02
N LEU A 478 10.38 -21.93 8.88
CA LEU A 478 9.32 -22.59 8.09
C LEU A 478 8.57 -23.62 8.95
N GLU A 479 9.30 -24.45 9.68
CA GLU A 479 8.73 -25.51 10.53
C GLU A 479 7.85 -24.94 11.65
N ARG A 480 8.25 -23.83 12.23
CA ARG A 480 7.44 -23.13 13.22
C ARG A 480 6.19 -22.53 12.62
N LEU A 481 6.28 -21.94 11.42
CA LEU A 481 5.11 -21.42 10.70
C LEU A 481 4.15 -22.53 10.26
N ASP A 482 4.66 -23.72 9.89
CA ASP A 482 3.84 -24.89 9.60
C ASP A 482 3.05 -25.36 10.84
N GLN A 483 3.66 -25.28 12.02
CA GLN A 483 3.02 -25.72 13.27
C GLN A 483 2.02 -24.71 13.82
N GLU A 484 2.38 -23.43 13.81
CA GLU A 484 1.61 -22.36 14.46
C GLU A 484 0.70 -21.59 13.48
N GLY A 485 0.98 -21.66 12.17
CA GLY A 485 0.26 -20.93 11.10
C GLY A 485 0.49 -19.41 11.13
N SER A 486 0.62 -18.81 12.31
CA SER A 486 0.79 -17.39 12.55
C SER A 486 1.74 -17.16 13.72
N VAL A 487 2.83 -16.43 13.50
CA VAL A 487 3.86 -16.17 14.51
C VAL A 487 4.08 -14.66 14.67
N ARG A 488 4.04 -14.17 15.91
CA ARG A 488 4.35 -12.77 16.21
C ARG A 488 5.84 -12.52 15.98
N LEU A 489 6.17 -11.42 15.30
CA LEU A 489 7.54 -10.93 15.16
C LEU A 489 8.12 -10.55 16.54
N ASN A 490 9.43 -10.72 16.74
CA ASN A 490 10.12 -10.35 17.97
C ASN A 490 10.35 -8.83 18.05
N VAL A 491 9.30 -8.03 17.87
CA VAL A 491 9.38 -6.56 17.91
C VAL A 491 9.57 -6.01 19.33
N SER A 492 9.21 -6.80 20.35
CA SER A 492 9.42 -6.55 21.77
C SER A 492 9.57 -7.88 22.51
N PRO A 493 10.11 -7.92 23.75
CA PRO A 493 10.12 -9.12 24.59
C PRO A 493 8.74 -9.75 24.71
N THR A 494 8.70 -11.07 24.88
CA THR A 494 7.42 -11.80 25.01
C THR A 494 6.60 -11.26 26.17
N GLY A 495 5.34 -10.90 25.88
CA GLY A 495 4.41 -10.34 26.87
C GLY A 495 4.55 -8.84 27.10
N GLU A 496 5.55 -8.19 26.50
CA GLU A 496 5.69 -6.73 26.59
C GLU A 496 5.08 -6.03 25.35
N PRO A 497 4.42 -4.87 25.53
CA PRO A 497 3.88 -4.08 24.43
C PRO A 497 5.02 -3.50 23.58
N PHE A 498 4.81 -3.42 22.28
CA PHE A 498 5.76 -2.81 21.37
C PHE A 498 5.64 -1.28 21.40
N GLN A 499 6.65 -0.61 21.90
CA GLN A 499 6.74 0.84 21.97
C GLN A 499 7.97 1.33 21.19
N PRO A 500 7.89 1.45 19.85
CA PRO A 500 9.04 1.61 18.97
C PRO A 500 9.87 2.86 19.25
N PHE A 501 9.26 3.89 19.85
CA PHE A 501 9.88 5.19 20.04
C PHE A 501 9.81 5.71 21.50
N ALA A 502 9.47 4.88 22.45
CA ALA A 502 9.37 5.30 23.87
C ALA A 502 10.67 5.94 24.39
N GLN A 503 11.83 5.44 23.95
CA GLN A 503 13.15 5.95 24.27
C GLN A 503 13.83 6.64 23.07
N GLY A 504 13.03 7.22 22.13
CA GLY A 504 13.54 7.70 20.87
C GLY A 504 13.81 6.56 19.89
N GLY A 505 15.00 6.50 19.29
CA GLY A 505 15.34 5.40 18.35
C GLY A 505 14.87 5.64 16.93
N PHE A 506 14.43 6.85 16.61
CA PHE A 506 14.08 7.27 15.25
C PHE A 506 15.30 7.15 14.33
N GLN A 507 15.13 6.47 13.20
CA GLN A 507 16.19 6.30 12.20
C GLN A 507 15.98 7.31 11.08
N VAL A 508 16.54 8.51 11.23
CA VAL A 508 16.47 9.52 10.17
C VAL A 508 17.46 9.16 9.07
N THR A 509 16.96 8.70 7.93
CA THR A 509 17.78 8.46 6.74
C THR A 509 18.01 9.78 6.01
N HIS A 510 19.09 10.50 6.36
CA HIS A 510 19.59 11.61 5.56
C HIS A 510 20.94 11.29 4.94
N ARG A 511 21.06 11.57 3.64
CA ARG A 511 22.33 11.72 2.93
C ARG A 511 23.07 13.00 3.41
N GLN A 512 23.43 13.07 4.69
CA GLN A 512 24.47 13.97 5.19
C GLN A 512 25.27 13.23 6.25
N PRO A 513 26.59 13.54 6.40
CA PRO A 513 27.49 12.72 7.20
C PRO A 513 27.04 12.61 8.64
N ALA A 514 27.21 11.41 9.17
CA ALA A 514 26.82 10.94 10.48
C ALA A 514 27.11 11.97 11.58
N HIS A 515 26.06 12.58 12.14
CA HIS A 515 26.08 12.95 13.53
C HIS A 515 25.41 11.81 14.31
N ASN A 516 26.18 11.21 15.20
CA ASN A 516 25.80 10.09 16.08
C ASN A 516 24.73 10.51 17.09
N GLY A 517 23.49 10.73 16.63
CA GLY A 517 22.37 11.04 17.49
C GLY A 517 21.05 10.75 16.76
N LYS A 518 20.39 9.67 17.14
CA LYS A 518 19.13 9.20 16.57
C LYS A 518 17.96 10.07 17.06
N ARG A 519 17.65 11.18 16.38
CA ARG A 519 16.57 12.11 16.75
C ARG A 519 15.53 12.24 15.63
N VAL A 520 14.24 12.37 15.98
CA VAL A 520 13.16 12.70 15.03
C VAL A 520 13.34 14.11 14.50
N GLN A 521 13.22 14.27 13.19
CA GLN A 521 13.27 15.58 12.55
C GLN A 521 11.87 16.19 12.47
N VAL A 522 11.45 16.87 13.55
CA VAL A 522 10.17 17.60 13.60
C VAL A 522 10.17 18.90 12.78
N GLY A 523 11.34 19.45 12.44
CA GLY A 523 11.50 20.78 11.82
C GLY A 523 11.60 20.83 10.29
N ARG A 524 11.68 19.69 9.57
CA ARG A 524 11.70 19.69 8.10
C ARG A 524 10.32 19.58 7.44
N VAL A 525 9.37 20.37 7.90
CA VAL A 525 8.25 20.76 7.06
C VAL A 525 8.78 21.93 6.20
N HIS A 526 9.31 21.66 5.00
CA HIS A 526 9.84 22.71 4.15
C HIS A 526 8.81 23.83 4.00
N ARG A 527 9.28 25.10 4.12
CA ARG A 527 8.46 26.26 3.78
C ARG A 527 7.78 25.98 2.44
N VAL A 528 6.50 26.22 2.37
CA VAL A 528 5.75 26.31 1.12
C VAL A 528 6.26 27.57 0.44
N GLY A 529 7.40 27.49 -0.24
CA GLY A 529 7.87 28.51 -1.16
C GLY A 529 6.99 28.49 -2.40
N ASP A 530 6.71 29.67 -2.91
CA ASP A 530 5.99 29.92 -4.16
C ASP A 530 6.38 28.91 -5.22
N GLY A 531 5.46 28.06 -5.60
CA GLY A 531 5.34 27.14 -6.74
C GLY A 531 6.53 26.73 -7.63
N ARG A 532 7.79 27.08 -7.31
CA ARG A 532 8.96 26.84 -8.16
C ARG A 532 9.90 25.72 -7.69
N GLY A 533 9.70 25.15 -6.51
CA GLY A 533 10.63 24.17 -5.92
C GLY A 533 10.32 22.69 -6.19
N ILE A 534 9.26 22.35 -6.91
CA ILE A 534 8.85 20.95 -7.11
C ILE A 534 9.55 20.30 -8.32
N ALA A 535 10.00 21.09 -9.29
CA ALA A 535 10.65 20.57 -10.50
C ALA A 535 12.12 20.11 -10.27
N GLU A 536 12.82 20.70 -9.30
CA GLU A 536 14.25 20.38 -9.07
C GLU A 536 14.49 19.08 -8.28
N HIS A 537 13.53 18.63 -7.48
CA HIS A 537 13.72 17.41 -6.65
C HIS A 537 13.40 16.10 -7.36
N VAL A 538 12.73 16.16 -8.50
CA VAL A 538 12.49 14.97 -9.37
C VAL A 538 13.64 14.78 -10.36
N ALA A 539 14.34 15.87 -10.74
CA ALA A 539 15.44 15.83 -11.68
C ALA A 539 16.74 15.22 -11.11
N ASP A 540 16.97 15.35 -9.78
CA ASP A 540 18.22 14.88 -9.14
C ASP A 540 18.29 13.35 -8.92
N ARG A 541 17.23 12.61 -9.19
CA ARG A 541 17.22 11.13 -9.10
C ARG A 541 17.38 10.41 -10.44
N CYS A 542 17.40 11.15 -11.56
CA CYS A 542 17.46 10.55 -12.91
C CYS A 542 18.70 10.91 -13.72
N GLY A 543 19.71 11.58 -13.18
CA GLY A 543 20.85 12.05 -13.95
C GLY A 543 22.20 11.63 -13.39
N GLY A 544 22.88 10.70 -14.05
CA GLY A 544 24.33 10.62 -14.08
C GLY A 544 24.88 11.83 -14.88
N PRO A 545 26.18 12.23 -14.73
CA PRO A 545 26.69 13.47 -15.30
C PRO A 545 26.82 13.39 -16.83
N GLY A 546 26.07 14.22 -17.52
CA GLY A 546 26.39 14.61 -18.89
C GLY A 546 25.34 14.35 -19.95
N GLN A 547 24.24 15.08 -19.94
CA GLN A 547 23.59 15.50 -21.19
C GLN A 547 22.73 16.75 -20.95
N ARG A 548 23.13 17.86 -21.62
CA ARG A 548 22.32 19.08 -21.71
C ARG A 548 21.12 18.80 -22.61
N ILE A 549 19.93 18.98 -22.08
CA ILE A 549 18.69 19.03 -22.87
C ILE A 549 18.36 20.50 -23.07
N SER A 550 18.29 20.90 -24.33
CA SER A 550 17.94 22.21 -24.80
C SER A 550 16.50 22.62 -24.44
N ASP A 551 16.34 23.91 -24.15
CA ASP A 551 15.14 24.63 -23.80
C ASP A 551 13.91 24.28 -24.67
N GLY A 552 12.89 23.70 -24.03
CA GLY A 552 11.53 23.59 -24.54
C GLY A 552 10.54 24.10 -23.49
N LEU A 553 10.13 25.36 -23.67
CA LEU A 553 9.13 26.04 -22.85
C LEU A 553 7.78 25.31 -22.88
N TRP A 554 7.36 24.74 -21.75
CA TRP A 554 5.98 24.29 -21.53
C TRP A 554 5.16 25.45 -20.93
N HIS A 555 4.33 26.05 -21.77
CA HIS A 555 3.30 27.00 -21.35
C HIS A 555 2.07 26.22 -20.86
N CYS A 556 1.86 26.22 -19.56
CA CYS A 556 0.58 25.79 -18.97
C CYS A 556 -0.45 26.92 -19.16
N ARG A 557 -1.30 26.80 -20.17
CA ARG A 557 -2.47 27.68 -20.31
C ARG A 557 -3.56 27.21 -19.34
N THR A 558 -3.87 28.03 -18.38
CA THR A 558 -5.09 27.93 -17.58
C THR A 558 -6.30 28.20 -18.47
N LEU A 559 -7.14 27.20 -18.67
CA LEU A 559 -8.49 27.38 -19.21
C LEU A 559 -9.46 27.64 -18.04
N PRO A 560 -10.32 28.66 -18.12
CA PRO A 560 -11.36 28.86 -17.12
C PRO A 560 -12.47 27.81 -17.30
N VAL A 561 -12.75 27.05 -16.26
CA VAL A 561 -13.94 26.19 -16.20
C VAL A 561 -15.14 27.08 -15.89
N ALA A 562 -15.95 27.35 -16.88
CA ALA A 562 -17.28 27.92 -16.69
C ALA A 562 -18.22 26.82 -16.17
N VAL A 563 -18.64 26.95 -14.90
CA VAL A 563 -19.70 26.09 -14.35
C VAL A 563 -21.04 26.69 -14.81
N GLY A 564 -21.63 26.08 -15.82
CA GLY A 564 -23.01 26.32 -16.19
C GLY A 564 -23.95 25.56 -15.24
N VAL A 565 -24.70 26.27 -14.42
CA VAL A 565 -25.81 25.71 -13.64
C VAL A 565 -26.95 25.45 -14.61
N ALA A 566 -27.23 24.20 -14.94
CA ALA A 566 -28.44 23.81 -15.63
C ALA A 566 -29.55 23.61 -14.59
N ASP A 567 -30.58 24.43 -14.72
CA ASP A 567 -31.84 24.38 -13.98
C ASP A 567 -32.59 23.09 -14.39
N VAL A 568 -32.70 22.12 -13.48
CA VAL A 568 -33.49 20.90 -13.69
C VAL A 568 -34.79 21.03 -12.92
N GLY A 569 -35.84 21.29 -13.67
CA GLY A 569 -37.23 21.39 -13.18
C GLY A 569 -37.66 20.15 -12.40
N ARG A 570 -38.46 20.39 -11.36
CA ARG A 570 -39.13 19.38 -10.53
C ARG A 570 -40.08 18.50 -11.39
N PRO A 571 -40.08 17.19 -11.24
CA PRO A 571 -41.21 16.38 -11.64
C PRO A 571 -42.26 16.33 -10.50
N ALA A 572 -43.52 16.43 -10.93
CA ALA A 572 -44.70 16.37 -10.08
C ALA A 572 -44.98 14.95 -9.57
N GLY A 573 -45.50 14.90 -8.34
CA GLY A 573 -46.42 13.97 -7.72
C GLY A 573 -46.29 12.47 -8.00
N LEU A 574 -45.96 11.72 -6.92
CA LEU A 574 -46.47 10.35 -6.73
C LEU A 574 -46.82 10.17 -5.26
N ASP A 575 -48.11 9.98 -5.04
CA ASP A 575 -48.72 9.63 -3.75
C ASP A 575 -48.22 8.25 -3.26
N MET A 576 -47.89 8.17 -2.00
CA MET A 576 -47.64 6.91 -1.29
C MET A 576 -48.93 6.49 -0.54
N PRO A 577 -49.36 5.23 -0.61
CA PRO A 577 -50.34 4.72 0.33
C PRO A 577 -49.67 4.20 1.62
N GLU A 578 -50.29 4.51 2.73
CA GLU A 578 -50.02 3.96 4.06
C GLU A 578 -50.32 2.44 4.10
N GLY A 579 -49.44 1.69 4.83
CA GLY A 579 -49.63 0.30 5.18
C GLY A 579 -48.37 -0.29 5.80
#